data_3517739fc7ea32f35b98ee1285be218c
#
_entry.id   3517739fc7ea32f35b98ee1285be218c
#
_cell.length_a   1.000
_cell.length_b   1.000
_cell.length_c   1.000
_cell.angle_alpha   90.00
_cell.angle_beta   90.00
_cell.angle_gamma   90.00
#
_symmetry.space_group_name_H-M   'P 1'
#
loop_
_entity.id
_entity.type
_entity.pdbx_description
1 polymer ?
#
loop_
_entity_poly.entity_id
_entity_poly.type
_entity_poly.pdbx_seq_one_letter_code
_entity_poly.pdbx_strand_id
1 'polypeptide(L)'
;MARSIIASLFLFFTVTALWAPRAWAQIAEGSVYGPLPVFEFHSGFWVNLHHTLYQEAKFGSLQDGSTAADNDKTSSKNRPTLKTSPGAKSPLTPAEQRAWNEALSYYAANYIDKDLLFTTELILIKNQLGDFDGCDELSGRKKETCNAGLPANLTHVLEAAALVYRAHQWPGHDLANRRWVMRVAPLVREQGLGLSQRLAEIYQTKWPKDKIRVDVCAYANRSGAYTTLDPLRVTISSTDPRNQGAEALEVLFHEASHGIAEPVQQAIIRECRQREKGIPRDLWHALIFYTTGEVIRPVISSTTTDNSGRVSTTSYTPYAIREGIYQRGWDRYLKLLTQFWQPYLDGNSTFDDAIARMVSAL
;
A
#
# COMPACT_ATOMS: atom_id res chain seq x y z
N MET A 1 -0.23 -88.56 1.28
CA MET A 1 -1.43 -87.84 1.67
C MET A 1 -1.03 -86.69 2.59
N ALA A 2 -0.79 -85.51 2.07
CA ALA A 2 -0.36 -84.35 2.83
C ALA A 2 -1.47 -83.33 2.77
N ARG A 3 -2.01 -82.91 3.92
CA ARG A 3 -3.00 -81.84 4.05
C ARG A 3 -2.28 -80.54 4.35
N SER A 4 -2.30 -79.63 3.40
CA SER A 4 -1.89 -78.23 3.61
C SER A 4 -2.89 -77.49 4.44
N ILE A 5 -2.42 -76.82 5.52
CA ILE A 5 -3.19 -75.87 6.32
C ILE A 5 -2.74 -74.48 5.88
N ILE A 6 -3.69 -73.74 5.29
CA ILE A 6 -3.49 -72.33 4.93
C ILE A 6 -3.86 -71.49 6.16
N ALA A 7 -2.87 -70.86 6.76
CA ALA A 7 -3.05 -69.86 7.82
C ALA A 7 -3.25 -68.48 7.19
N SER A 8 -4.45 -67.93 7.31
CA SER A 8 -4.77 -66.56 6.89
C SER A 8 -4.29 -65.56 7.95
N LEU A 9 -3.27 -64.79 7.58
CA LEU A 9 -2.75 -63.68 8.40
C LEU A 9 -3.63 -62.44 8.15
N PHE A 10 -4.46 -62.09 9.11
CA PHE A 10 -5.16 -60.79 9.12
C PHE A 10 -4.20 -59.69 9.58
N LEU A 11 -3.75 -58.85 8.64
CA LEU A 11 -2.97 -57.64 8.96
C LEU A 11 -3.95 -56.54 9.38
N PHE A 12 -4.00 -56.23 10.69
CA PHE A 12 -4.66 -55.03 11.17
C PHE A 12 -3.76 -53.81 10.86
N PHE A 13 -4.19 -53.02 9.85
CA PHE A 13 -3.64 -51.66 9.67
C PHE A 13 -4.29 -50.72 10.72
N THR A 14 -3.59 -50.47 11.80
CA THR A 14 -3.87 -49.35 12.69
C THR A 14 -3.45 -48.06 11.98
N VAL A 15 -4.40 -47.32 11.44
CA VAL A 15 -4.16 -45.95 10.98
C VAL A 15 -3.94 -45.08 12.22
N THR A 16 -2.71 -44.91 12.62
CA THR A 16 -2.31 -43.85 13.52
C THR A 16 -2.38 -42.53 12.77
N ALA A 17 -3.45 -41.77 12.99
CA ALA A 17 -3.52 -40.38 12.57
C ALA A 17 -2.41 -39.61 13.28
N LEU A 18 -1.28 -39.49 12.62
CA LEU A 18 -0.22 -38.57 13.00
C LEU A 18 -0.80 -37.17 12.84
N TRP A 19 -1.16 -36.58 13.97
CA TRP A 19 -1.36 -35.16 14.08
C TRP A 19 -0.04 -34.51 13.70
N ALA A 20 0.06 -34.04 12.45
CA ALA A 20 1.15 -33.19 12.04
C ALA A 20 1.05 -31.90 12.88
N PRO A 21 2.05 -31.55 13.71
CA PRO A 21 2.05 -30.28 14.39
C PRO A 21 2.11 -29.19 13.33
N ARG A 22 1.26 -28.20 13.51
CA ARG A 22 1.13 -26.98 12.72
C ARG A 22 2.49 -26.40 12.31
N ALA A 23 2.98 -26.79 11.16
CA ALA A 23 4.08 -26.13 10.45
C ALA A 23 3.62 -24.79 9.80
N TRP A 24 2.69 -24.09 10.45
CA TRP A 24 2.20 -22.78 10.02
C TRP A 24 2.87 -21.62 10.77
N ALA A 25 3.78 -21.91 11.69
CA ALA A 25 4.35 -20.91 12.59
C ALA A 25 5.74 -20.40 12.18
N GLN A 26 6.27 -20.80 11.05
CA GLN A 26 7.56 -20.32 10.53
C GLN A 26 7.52 -20.14 9.02
N ILE A 27 6.68 -19.24 8.51
CA ILE A 27 7.11 -18.41 7.38
C ILE A 27 7.85 -17.24 8.03
N ALA A 28 8.97 -17.58 8.67
CA ALA A 28 9.96 -16.62 9.08
C ALA A 28 10.56 -16.02 7.79
N GLU A 29 10.48 -14.71 7.64
CA GLU A 29 11.54 -13.82 7.10
C GLU A 29 12.43 -14.38 5.98
N GLY A 30 11.90 -15.16 5.10
CA GLY A 30 12.51 -15.57 3.85
C GLY A 30 11.39 -15.67 2.85
N SER A 31 11.28 -14.64 2.03
CA SER A 31 10.29 -14.53 0.96
C SER A 31 9.95 -15.89 0.35
N VAL A 32 8.75 -16.41 0.60
CA VAL A 32 8.18 -17.59 -0.07
C VAL A 32 8.26 -17.46 -1.61
N TYR A 33 8.56 -16.27 -2.11
CA TYR A 33 8.58 -15.89 -3.51
C TYR A 33 9.96 -15.58 -4.09
N GLY A 34 11.05 -15.76 -3.36
CA GLY A 34 12.39 -15.31 -3.78
C GLY A 34 12.52 -13.77 -3.79
N PRO A 35 13.71 -13.23 -4.02
CA PRO A 35 13.93 -11.80 -3.99
C PRO A 35 13.15 -11.11 -5.12
N LEU A 36 12.34 -10.10 -4.76
CA LEU A 36 11.71 -9.20 -5.72
C LEU A 36 12.74 -8.18 -6.23
N PRO A 37 12.61 -7.70 -7.49
CA PRO A 37 13.64 -6.85 -8.06
C PRO A 37 13.68 -5.42 -7.51
N VAL A 38 12.52 -4.82 -7.19
CA VAL A 38 12.41 -3.36 -6.93
C VAL A 38 11.72 -3.01 -5.61
N PHE A 39 10.95 -3.93 -5.04
CA PHE A 39 10.21 -3.72 -3.80
C PHE A 39 10.50 -4.80 -2.76
N GLU A 40 10.34 -4.43 -1.49
CA GLU A 40 10.35 -5.35 -0.36
C GLU A 40 9.07 -5.15 0.46
N PHE A 41 8.24 -6.20 0.54
CA PHE A 41 6.93 -6.12 1.20
C PHE A 41 7.02 -6.52 2.68
N HIS A 42 6.47 -5.67 3.54
CA HIS A 42 6.39 -5.86 4.98
C HIS A 42 4.94 -5.80 5.46
N SER A 43 4.50 -6.82 6.20
CA SER A 43 3.27 -6.78 7.00
C SER A 43 3.65 -6.53 8.45
N GLY A 44 4.02 -5.28 8.77
CA GLY A 44 4.54 -4.89 10.06
C GLY A 44 3.43 -4.74 11.11
N PHE A 45 3.58 -5.41 12.28
CA PHE A 45 2.60 -5.38 13.35
C PHE A 45 2.35 -3.96 13.89
N TRP A 46 3.42 -3.24 14.23
CA TRP A 46 3.34 -1.94 14.87
C TRP A 46 2.82 -0.84 13.94
N VAL A 47 3.21 -0.87 12.68
CA VAL A 47 2.69 0.06 11.66
C VAL A 47 1.19 -0.17 11.47
N ASN A 48 0.75 -1.44 11.39
CA ASN A 48 -0.66 -1.76 11.25
C ASN A 48 -1.48 -1.34 12.50
N LEU A 49 -0.95 -1.55 13.71
CA LEU A 49 -1.59 -1.08 14.94
C LEU A 49 -1.74 0.45 14.95
N HIS A 50 -0.67 1.17 14.62
CA HIS A 50 -0.68 2.64 14.54
C HIS A 50 -1.76 3.15 13.58
N HIS A 51 -1.82 2.60 12.37
CA HIS A 51 -2.82 2.99 11.39
C HIS A 51 -4.25 2.61 11.80
N THR A 52 -4.43 1.48 12.46
CA THR A 52 -5.73 1.04 12.97
C THR A 52 -6.24 1.99 14.05
N LEU A 53 -5.40 2.32 15.04
CA LEU A 53 -5.76 3.27 16.11
C LEU A 53 -6.08 4.67 15.54
N TYR A 54 -5.26 5.15 14.60
CA TYR A 54 -5.51 6.42 13.93
C TYR A 54 -6.86 6.41 13.20
N GLN A 55 -7.12 5.36 12.42
CA GLN A 55 -8.36 5.22 11.66
C GLN A 55 -9.58 5.17 12.58
N GLU A 56 -9.57 4.29 13.59
CA GLU A 56 -10.70 4.10 14.50
C GLU A 56 -10.97 5.36 15.32
N ALA A 57 -9.92 6.03 15.84
CA ALA A 57 -10.06 7.28 16.57
C ALA A 57 -10.68 8.39 15.69
N LYS A 58 -10.25 8.51 14.45
CA LYS A 58 -10.76 9.50 13.50
C LYS A 58 -12.22 9.23 13.12
N PHE A 59 -12.62 7.99 12.92
CA PHE A 59 -14.01 7.63 12.62
C PHE A 59 -14.92 7.75 13.86
N GLY A 60 -14.44 7.40 15.05
CA GLY A 60 -15.18 7.57 16.30
C GLY A 60 -15.52 9.04 16.54
N SER A 61 -14.56 9.93 16.36
CA SER A 61 -14.77 11.38 16.52
C SER A 61 -15.79 11.98 15.53
N LEU A 62 -15.90 11.40 14.32
CA LEU A 62 -16.88 11.81 13.32
C LEU A 62 -18.32 11.38 13.67
N GLN A 63 -18.50 10.35 14.52
CA GLN A 63 -19.82 9.90 14.98
C GLN A 63 -20.32 10.71 16.18
N ASP A 64 -19.42 11.14 17.06
CA ASP A 64 -19.76 11.94 18.25
C ASP A 64 -19.93 13.44 17.93
N GLY A 65 -19.33 13.92 16.84
CA GLY A 65 -19.35 15.31 16.39
C GLY A 65 -20.26 15.54 15.19
N SER A 66 -21.57 15.62 15.39
CA SER A 66 -22.50 16.00 14.32
C SER A 66 -22.52 17.50 14.08
N THR A 67 -21.37 18.17 13.90
CA THR A 67 -21.30 19.54 13.37
C THR A 67 -19.87 19.88 12.91
N ALA A 68 -19.47 19.42 11.74
CA ALA A 68 -18.48 20.13 10.96
C ALA A 68 -18.80 19.90 9.48
N ALA A 69 -19.15 20.99 8.82
CA ALA A 69 -19.52 21.01 7.42
C ALA A 69 -18.33 20.61 6.55
N ASP A 70 -18.32 19.35 6.12
CA ASP A 70 -17.47 18.91 5.04
C ASP A 70 -18.35 18.70 3.81
N ASN A 71 -18.32 19.69 2.90
CA ASN A 71 -19.11 19.76 1.68
C ASN A 71 -18.59 18.84 0.56
N ASP A 72 -18.13 17.64 0.90
CA ASP A 72 -17.79 16.62 -0.10
C ASP A 72 -18.88 15.54 -0.19
N LYS A 73 -19.95 15.85 -0.95
CA LYS A 73 -21.10 14.98 -1.19
C LYS A 73 -20.80 13.77 -2.08
N THR A 74 -19.56 13.57 -2.55
CA THR A 74 -19.23 12.50 -3.50
C THR A 74 -18.60 11.25 -2.87
N SER A 75 -18.25 11.28 -1.58
CA SER A 75 -17.56 10.15 -0.89
C SER A 75 -18.50 9.15 -0.19
N SER A 76 -19.83 9.30 -0.30
CA SER A 76 -20.79 8.51 0.49
C SER A 76 -21.02 7.07 -0.01
N LYS A 77 -20.54 6.68 -1.20
CA LYS A 77 -20.84 5.36 -1.78
C LYS A 77 -19.81 4.26 -1.51
N ASN A 78 -18.61 4.61 -1.04
CA ASN A 78 -17.53 3.64 -0.76
C ASN A 78 -17.05 3.71 0.70
N ARG A 79 -17.98 3.83 1.63
CA ARG A 79 -17.67 3.71 3.04
C ARG A 79 -17.32 2.24 3.32
N PRO A 80 -16.08 1.88 3.69
CA PRO A 80 -15.86 0.57 4.27
C PRO A 80 -16.56 0.58 5.62
N THR A 81 -17.78 0.04 5.65
CA THR A 81 -18.31 -0.44 6.92
C THR A 81 -17.33 -1.48 7.40
N LEU A 82 -16.66 -1.23 8.53
CA LEU A 82 -15.95 -2.26 9.28
C LEU A 82 -16.97 -3.37 9.58
N LYS A 83 -17.14 -4.28 8.62
CA LYS A 83 -17.66 -5.59 8.93
C LYS A 83 -16.59 -6.21 9.79
N THR A 84 -16.90 -6.47 11.05
CA THR A 84 -16.10 -7.29 11.96
C THR A 84 -15.41 -8.36 11.14
N SER A 85 -14.09 -8.37 11.17
CA SER A 85 -13.27 -9.33 10.41
C SER A 85 -13.86 -10.72 10.61
N PRO A 86 -13.97 -11.56 9.55
CA PRO A 86 -14.42 -12.94 9.71
C PRO A 86 -13.39 -13.66 10.58
N GLY A 87 -13.70 -13.83 11.86
CA GLY A 87 -12.80 -14.41 12.85
C GLY A 87 -12.74 -13.68 14.19
N ALA A 88 -13.50 -12.60 14.41
CA ALA A 88 -13.63 -11.97 15.72
C ALA A 88 -14.12 -12.98 16.74
N LYS A 89 -13.17 -13.55 17.48
CA LYS A 89 -13.41 -14.49 18.55
C LYS A 89 -13.77 -13.66 19.79
N SER A 90 -14.94 -13.88 20.33
CA SER A 90 -15.40 -13.35 21.62
C SER A 90 -15.40 -11.82 21.81
N PRO A 91 -16.40 -11.25 22.46
CA PRO A 91 -16.37 -9.82 22.82
C PRO A 91 -15.15 -9.53 23.71
N LEU A 92 -14.66 -8.29 23.62
CA LEU A 92 -13.55 -7.82 24.47
C LEU A 92 -13.93 -7.96 25.94
N THR A 93 -12.98 -8.39 26.76
CA THR A 93 -13.14 -8.29 28.21
C THR A 93 -13.19 -6.82 28.65
N PRO A 94 -13.75 -6.51 29.85
CA PRO A 94 -13.77 -5.14 30.34
C PRO A 94 -12.37 -4.49 30.46
N ALA A 95 -11.33 -5.29 30.70
CA ALA A 95 -9.95 -4.82 30.76
C ALA A 95 -9.41 -4.47 29.36
N GLU A 96 -9.63 -5.34 28.39
CA GLU A 96 -9.25 -5.10 26.98
C GLU A 96 -9.98 -3.89 26.40
N GLN A 97 -11.28 -3.77 26.69
CA GLN A 97 -12.07 -2.61 26.23
C GLN A 97 -11.52 -1.30 26.83
N ARG A 98 -11.13 -1.27 28.09
CA ARG A 98 -10.50 -0.08 28.71
C ARG A 98 -9.20 0.27 28.01
N ALA A 99 -8.28 -0.71 27.85
CA ALA A 99 -6.99 -0.47 27.20
C ALA A 99 -7.15 0.04 25.76
N TRP A 100 -8.10 -0.54 25.02
CA TRP A 100 -8.39 -0.08 23.64
C TRP A 100 -8.96 1.34 23.62
N ASN A 101 -9.93 1.63 24.47
CA ASN A 101 -10.54 2.96 24.57
C ASN A 101 -9.54 4.04 25.02
N GLU A 102 -8.62 3.72 25.92
CA GLU A 102 -7.52 4.62 26.33
C GLU A 102 -6.62 4.94 25.15
N ALA A 103 -6.29 3.93 24.32
CA ALA A 103 -5.50 4.14 23.12
C ALA A 103 -6.24 5.01 22.07
N LEU A 104 -7.52 4.74 21.83
CA LEU A 104 -8.34 5.57 20.94
C LEU A 104 -8.45 7.01 21.43
N SER A 105 -8.66 7.20 22.75
CA SER A 105 -8.72 8.54 23.36
C SER A 105 -7.39 9.29 23.22
N TYR A 106 -6.25 8.60 23.39
CA TYR A 106 -4.94 9.19 23.16
C TYR A 106 -4.76 9.63 21.70
N TYR A 107 -5.11 8.77 20.74
CA TYR A 107 -5.04 9.10 19.31
C TYR A 107 -6.00 10.22 18.95
N ALA A 108 -7.20 10.25 19.50
CA ALA A 108 -8.16 11.32 19.30
C ALA A 108 -7.62 12.67 19.79
N ALA A 109 -6.99 12.70 20.95
CA ALA A 109 -6.45 13.92 21.54
C ALA A 109 -5.19 14.45 20.83
N ASN A 110 -4.40 13.58 20.16
CA ASN A 110 -3.08 13.97 19.69
C ASN A 110 -2.93 13.94 18.16
N TYR A 111 -3.73 13.16 17.43
CA TYR A 111 -3.42 12.82 16.04
C TYR A 111 -4.57 12.96 15.02
N ILE A 112 -5.85 13.05 15.41
CA ILE A 112 -6.95 13.05 14.44
C ILE A 112 -6.98 14.28 13.53
N ASP A 113 -6.47 15.41 14.00
CA ASP A 113 -6.36 16.65 13.22
C ASP A 113 -5.09 16.69 12.35
N LYS A 114 -4.25 15.68 12.46
CA LYS A 114 -3.00 15.52 11.72
C LYS A 114 -3.20 14.55 10.56
N ASP A 115 -2.42 14.71 9.50
CA ASP A 115 -2.47 13.82 8.34
C ASP A 115 -1.29 12.86 8.36
N LEU A 116 -1.56 11.57 8.11
CA LEU A 116 -0.54 10.50 8.08
C LEU A 116 0.56 10.75 7.06
N LEU A 117 0.24 11.45 5.97
CA LEU A 117 1.18 11.74 4.89
C LEU A 117 1.91 13.08 5.07
N PHE A 118 1.22 14.12 5.57
CA PHE A 118 1.76 15.49 5.53
C PHE A 118 2.30 15.97 6.89
N THR A 119 2.04 15.24 7.98
CA THR A 119 2.55 15.64 9.30
C THR A 119 3.84 14.91 9.63
N THR A 120 4.94 15.65 9.70
CA THR A 120 6.30 15.13 9.96
C THR A 120 6.35 14.20 11.18
N GLU A 121 5.65 14.54 12.28
CA GLU A 121 5.59 13.70 13.47
C GLU A 121 5.02 12.30 13.18
N LEU A 122 3.91 12.21 12.44
CA LEU A 122 3.28 10.93 12.10
C LEU A 122 4.14 10.13 11.13
N ILE A 123 4.83 10.80 10.20
CA ILE A 123 5.80 10.18 9.30
C ILE A 123 6.95 9.55 10.10
N LEU A 124 7.52 10.28 11.05
CA LEU A 124 8.61 9.78 11.90
C LEU A 124 8.15 8.60 12.76
N ILE A 125 6.99 8.71 13.42
CA ILE A 125 6.41 7.61 14.20
C ILE A 125 6.24 6.36 13.33
N LYS A 126 5.62 6.48 12.15
CA LYS A 126 5.42 5.36 11.22
C LYS A 126 6.75 4.74 10.78
N ASN A 127 7.74 5.55 10.44
CA ASN A 127 9.05 5.07 10.01
C ASN A 127 9.77 4.33 11.15
N GLN A 128 9.77 4.90 12.37
CA GLN A 128 10.31 4.23 13.55
C GLN A 128 9.61 2.90 13.81
N LEU A 129 8.28 2.86 13.81
CA LEU A 129 7.52 1.62 14.03
C LEU A 129 7.82 0.55 12.97
N GLY A 130 8.04 0.97 11.71
CA GLY A 130 8.40 0.05 10.63
C GLY A 130 9.75 -0.64 10.84
N ASP A 131 10.67 -0.02 11.55
CA ASP A 131 11.98 -0.62 11.84
C ASP A 131 11.96 -1.67 12.97
N PHE A 132 10.81 -1.84 13.65
CA PHE A 132 10.64 -2.75 14.78
C PHE A 132 9.68 -3.93 14.48
N ASP A 133 9.55 -4.33 13.23
CA ASP A 133 8.65 -5.41 12.80
C ASP A 133 8.86 -6.73 13.59
N GLY A 134 10.09 -7.06 13.94
CA GLY A 134 10.44 -8.27 14.70
C GLY A 134 10.40 -8.11 16.22
N CYS A 135 9.92 -6.97 16.76
CA CYS A 135 9.89 -6.69 18.18
C CYS A 135 8.50 -6.90 18.80
N ASP A 136 8.44 -7.58 19.92
CA ASP A 136 7.20 -7.77 20.70
C ASP A 136 6.88 -6.59 21.62
N GLU A 137 7.84 -5.68 21.82
CA GLU A 137 7.72 -4.45 22.61
C GLU A 137 8.45 -3.30 21.91
N LEU A 138 8.24 -2.06 22.39
CA LEU A 138 8.85 -0.84 21.84
C LEU A 138 9.69 -0.08 22.88
N SER A 139 9.63 -0.49 24.14
CA SER A 139 10.28 0.19 25.26
C SER A 139 11.72 -0.24 25.53
N GLY A 140 12.19 -1.33 24.91
CA GLY A 140 13.50 -1.91 25.15
C GLY A 140 13.65 -2.58 26.53
N ARG A 141 12.56 -2.76 27.30
CA ARG A 141 12.61 -3.33 28.65
C ARG A 141 12.99 -4.81 28.67
N LYS A 142 12.54 -5.59 27.69
CA LYS A 142 12.85 -7.00 27.55
C LYS A 142 14.06 -7.24 26.67
N LYS A 143 14.21 -6.43 25.62
CA LYS A 143 15.28 -6.50 24.66
C LYS A 143 15.68 -5.09 24.24
N GLU A 144 16.87 -4.65 24.62
CA GLU A 144 17.37 -3.29 24.37
C GLU A 144 17.28 -2.88 22.89
N THR A 145 17.52 -3.82 21.96
CA THR A 145 17.39 -3.58 20.51
C THR A 145 15.95 -3.31 20.06
N CYS A 146 14.96 -3.47 20.93
CA CYS A 146 13.55 -3.16 20.69
C CYS A 146 13.11 -1.84 21.34
N ASN A 147 14.04 -0.91 21.54
CA ASN A 147 13.73 0.46 21.97
C ASN A 147 13.50 1.35 20.73
N ALA A 148 12.23 1.67 20.47
CA ALA A 148 11.85 2.46 19.30
C ALA A 148 12.15 3.96 19.44
N GLY A 149 12.57 4.44 20.62
CA GLY A 149 12.85 5.86 20.86
C GLY A 149 11.64 6.78 20.72
N LEU A 150 10.44 6.22 20.80
CA LEU A 150 9.18 6.97 20.75
C LEU A 150 8.92 7.70 22.08
N PRO A 151 8.06 8.75 22.10
CA PRO A 151 7.61 9.36 23.34
C PRO A 151 7.05 8.33 24.30
N ALA A 152 7.42 8.41 25.59
CA ALA A 152 7.06 7.41 26.60
C ALA A 152 5.55 7.14 26.68
N ASN A 153 4.73 8.19 26.60
CA ASN A 153 3.27 8.05 26.60
C ASN A 153 2.75 7.28 25.40
N LEU A 154 3.29 7.54 24.22
CA LEU A 154 2.91 6.83 22.99
C LEU A 154 3.35 5.36 23.05
N THR A 155 4.58 5.10 23.51
CA THR A 155 5.10 3.74 23.72
C THR A 155 4.18 2.95 24.64
N HIS A 156 3.81 3.53 25.80
CA HIS A 156 2.91 2.90 26.77
C HIS A 156 1.54 2.57 26.15
N VAL A 157 0.96 3.54 25.45
CA VAL A 157 -0.36 3.37 24.77
C VAL A 157 -0.30 2.27 23.71
N LEU A 158 0.74 2.27 22.87
CA LEU A 158 0.90 1.24 21.84
C LEU A 158 1.11 -0.15 22.43
N GLU A 159 1.94 -0.29 23.48
CA GLU A 159 2.17 -1.58 24.13
C GLU A 159 0.91 -2.12 24.83
N ALA A 160 0.12 -1.27 25.49
CA ALA A 160 -1.15 -1.65 26.09
C ALA A 160 -2.18 -2.11 25.02
N ALA A 161 -2.33 -1.34 23.94
CA ALA A 161 -3.22 -1.67 22.82
C ALA A 161 -2.74 -2.92 22.06
N ALA A 162 -1.44 -3.18 22.01
CA ALA A 162 -0.85 -4.31 21.27
C ALA A 162 -1.40 -5.66 21.75
N LEU A 163 -1.68 -5.82 23.05
CA LEU A 163 -2.24 -7.05 23.59
C LEU A 163 -3.63 -7.34 22.99
N VAL A 164 -4.48 -6.32 22.96
CA VAL A 164 -5.84 -6.39 22.40
C VAL A 164 -5.78 -6.61 20.89
N TYR A 165 -4.98 -5.81 20.18
CA TYR A 165 -4.84 -5.88 18.74
C TYR A 165 -4.33 -7.25 18.29
N ARG A 166 -3.32 -7.80 18.96
CA ARG A 166 -2.73 -9.11 18.67
C ARG A 166 -3.75 -10.24 18.82
N ALA A 167 -4.64 -10.14 19.83
CA ALA A 167 -5.64 -11.16 20.08
C ALA A 167 -6.84 -11.10 19.13
N HIS A 168 -7.30 -9.91 18.76
CA HIS A 168 -8.62 -9.72 18.15
C HIS A 168 -8.60 -9.27 16.69
N GLN A 169 -7.65 -8.42 16.26
CA GLN A 169 -7.66 -7.82 14.93
C GLN A 169 -6.46 -8.25 14.07
N TRP A 170 -5.26 -8.30 14.64
CA TRP A 170 -4.03 -8.58 13.92
C TRP A 170 -4.07 -9.86 13.06
N PRO A 171 -4.60 -11.01 13.53
CA PRO A 171 -4.64 -12.22 12.71
C PRO A 171 -5.41 -12.03 11.41
N GLY A 172 -6.48 -11.23 11.42
CA GLY A 172 -7.26 -10.88 10.24
C GLY A 172 -6.52 -9.92 9.31
N HIS A 173 -5.91 -8.89 9.88
CA HIS A 173 -5.15 -7.89 9.14
C HIS A 173 -3.89 -8.49 8.49
N ASP A 174 -3.09 -9.25 9.23
CA ASP A 174 -1.91 -9.93 8.68
C ASP A 174 -2.28 -10.91 7.57
N LEU A 175 -3.36 -11.68 7.75
CA LEU A 175 -3.86 -12.57 6.71
C LEU A 175 -4.27 -11.81 5.44
N ALA A 176 -4.95 -10.67 5.57
CA ALA A 176 -5.33 -9.83 4.44
C ALA A 176 -4.08 -9.26 3.73
N ASN A 177 -3.12 -8.75 4.50
CA ASN A 177 -1.85 -8.23 4.00
C ASN A 177 -1.08 -9.31 3.22
N ARG A 178 -0.89 -10.48 3.82
CA ARG A 178 -0.18 -11.61 3.17
C ARG A 178 -0.89 -12.08 1.91
N ARG A 179 -2.22 -12.16 1.91
CA ARG A 179 -3.00 -12.51 0.72
C ARG A 179 -2.85 -11.47 -0.39
N TRP A 180 -2.79 -10.20 -0.02
CA TRP A 180 -2.53 -9.12 -0.97
C TRP A 180 -1.12 -9.27 -1.57
N VAL A 181 -0.09 -9.46 -0.75
CA VAL A 181 1.30 -9.70 -1.21
C VAL A 181 1.37 -10.91 -2.13
N MET A 182 0.70 -12.02 -1.78
CA MET A 182 0.66 -13.22 -2.62
C MET A 182 0.11 -12.96 -4.03
N ARG A 183 -0.81 -12.02 -4.19
CA ARG A 183 -1.38 -11.67 -5.50
C ARG A 183 -0.52 -10.68 -6.27
N VAL A 184 0.15 -9.76 -5.59
CA VAL A 184 0.87 -8.64 -6.22
C VAL A 184 2.33 -8.98 -6.48
N ALA A 185 2.98 -9.75 -5.61
CA ALA A 185 4.39 -10.13 -5.75
C ALA A 185 4.74 -10.81 -7.10
N PRO A 186 3.90 -11.71 -7.66
CA PRO A 186 4.15 -12.26 -9.00
C PRO A 186 4.20 -11.19 -10.09
N LEU A 187 3.30 -10.20 -10.06
CA LEU A 187 3.26 -9.10 -11.02
C LEU A 187 4.53 -8.24 -10.91
N VAL A 188 4.94 -7.91 -9.69
CA VAL A 188 6.19 -7.16 -9.43
C VAL A 188 7.41 -7.95 -9.89
N ARG A 189 7.44 -9.27 -9.69
CA ARG A 189 8.56 -10.11 -10.12
C ARG A 189 8.70 -10.12 -11.64
N GLU A 190 7.61 -10.24 -12.34
CA GLU A 190 7.57 -10.34 -13.79
C GLU A 190 7.84 -8.99 -14.45
N GLN A 191 7.20 -7.92 -13.98
CA GLN A 191 7.18 -6.64 -14.66
C GLN A 191 8.03 -5.56 -14.00
N GLY A 192 8.39 -5.75 -12.73
CA GLY A 192 8.95 -4.70 -11.89
C GLY A 192 10.23 -4.06 -12.41
N LEU A 193 11.16 -4.86 -12.93
CA LEU A 193 12.42 -4.33 -13.45
C LEU A 193 12.20 -3.49 -14.72
N GLY A 194 11.40 -3.98 -15.65
CA GLY A 194 11.10 -3.25 -16.90
C GLY A 194 10.36 -1.94 -16.63
N LEU A 195 9.36 -1.98 -15.72
CA LEU A 195 8.60 -0.79 -15.32
C LEU A 195 9.48 0.25 -14.62
N SER A 196 10.34 -0.16 -13.69
CA SER A 196 11.24 0.75 -12.99
C SER A 196 12.25 1.42 -13.92
N GLN A 197 12.82 0.68 -14.85
CA GLN A 197 13.73 1.21 -15.87
C GLN A 197 13.01 2.22 -16.77
N ARG A 198 11.83 1.85 -17.27
CA ARG A 198 11.06 2.73 -18.16
C ARG A 198 10.64 4.02 -17.49
N LEU A 199 10.17 3.97 -16.23
CA LEU A 199 9.83 5.18 -15.49
C LEU A 199 11.05 6.06 -15.21
N ALA A 200 12.19 5.47 -14.84
CA ALA A 200 13.43 6.19 -14.62
C ALA A 200 13.92 6.91 -15.90
N GLU A 201 13.83 6.23 -17.07
CA GLU A 201 14.13 6.84 -18.37
C GLU A 201 13.21 8.02 -18.69
N ILE A 202 11.90 7.84 -18.51
CA ILE A 202 10.90 8.89 -18.78
C ILE A 202 11.12 10.10 -17.88
N TYR A 203 11.43 9.90 -16.58
CA TYR A 203 11.67 11.01 -15.65
C TYR A 203 13.11 11.56 -15.69
N GLN A 204 13.96 11.08 -16.62
CA GLN A 204 15.34 11.50 -16.78
C GLN A 204 16.17 11.32 -15.49
N THR A 205 16.02 10.19 -14.84
CA THR A 205 16.65 9.89 -13.55
C THR A 205 17.06 8.41 -13.45
N LYS A 206 17.45 7.98 -12.25
CA LYS A 206 17.75 6.58 -11.95
C LYS A 206 16.76 6.04 -10.92
N TRP A 207 16.34 4.80 -11.10
CA TRP A 207 15.62 4.09 -10.04
C TRP A 207 16.54 3.87 -8.83
N PRO A 208 16.01 3.89 -7.59
CA PRO A 208 16.79 3.58 -6.39
C PRO A 208 17.54 2.26 -6.51
N LYS A 209 18.79 2.22 -6.03
CA LYS A 209 19.60 1.00 -6.04
C LYS A 209 19.07 -0.03 -5.05
N ASP A 210 18.65 0.46 -3.88
CA ASP A 210 18.07 -0.38 -2.84
C ASP A 210 16.60 -0.60 -3.13
N LYS A 211 16.07 -1.73 -2.65
CA LYS A 211 14.64 -2.02 -2.77
C LYS A 211 13.84 -1.01 -1.96
N ILE A 212 12.76 -0.55 -2.56
CA ILE A 212 11.83 0.34 -1.87
C ILE A 212 10.99 -0.52 -0.91
N ARG A 213 11.04 -0.20 0.38
CA ARG A 213 10.20 -0.83 1.39
C ARG A 213 8.75 -0.47 1.14
N VAL A 214 7.87 -1.49 1.17
CA VAL A 214 6.42 -1.35 1.06
C VAL A 214 5.78 -1.87 2.35
N ASP A 215 5.29 -0.97 3.18
CA ASP A 215 4.53 -1.29 4.37
C ASP A 215 3.09 -1.60 3.97
N VAL A 216 2.72 -2.88 4.00
CA VAL A 216 1.38 -3.36 3.66
C VAL A 216 0.53 -3.35 4.92
N CYS A 217 -0.53 -2.53 4.91
CA CYS A 217 -1.40 -2.32 6.05
C CYS A 217 -2.86 -2.64 5.70
N ALA A 218 -3.65 -3.03 6.70
CA ALA A 218 -5.09 -3.16 6.51
C ALA A 218 -5.72 -1.81 6.13
N TYR A 219 -5.22 -0.74 6.73
CA TYR A 219 -5.55 0.63 6.39
C TYR A 219 -4.27 1.46 6.23
N ALA A 220 -4.15 2.27 5.19
CA ALA A 220 -3.05 3.22 5.02
C ALA A 220 -3.50 4.67 5.32
N ASN A 221 -4.35 5.22 4.45
CA ASN A 221 -5.02 6.51 4.62
C ASN A 221 -6.29 6.56 3.74
N ARG A 222 -6.96 7.71 3.66
CA ARG A 222 -8.16 7.88 2.81
C ARG A 222 -7.89 7.66 1.31
N SER A 223 -6.65 7.86 0.85
CA SER A 223 -6.26 7.66 -0.55
C SER A 223 -5.90 6.20 -0.86
N GLY A 224 -5.79 5.35 0.18
CA GLY A 224 -5.48 3.93 0.03
C GLY A 224 -3.99 3.62 -0.05
N ALA A 225 -3.14 4.60 -0.39
CA ALA A 225 -1.69 4.50 -0.38
C ALA A 225 -1.06 5.87 -0.17
N TYR A 226 0.22 5.91 0.20
CA TYR A 226 1.04 7.11 0.27
C TYR A 226 2.54 6.79 0.35
N THR A 227 3.37 7.79 0.05
CA THR A 227 4.83 7.69 0.06
C THR A 227 5.44 8.63 1.07
N THR A 228 6.45 8.16 1.80
CA THR A 228 7.38 8.99 2.56
C THR A 228 8.72 8.99 1.84
N LEU A 229 9.41 10.16 1.80
CA LEU A 229 10.58 10.33 0.95
C LEU A 229 11.92 10.11 1.68
N ASP A 230 11.95 10.30 2.99
CA ASP A 230 13.18 10.15 3.79
C ASP A 230 12.90 9.30 5.05
N PRO A 231 13.25 8.01 4.99
CA PRO A 231 13.62 7.24 3.82
C PRO A 231 12.45 7.01 2.86
N LEU A 232 12.76 6.71 1.59
CA LEU A 232 11.74 6.37 0.60
C LEU A 232 11.04 5.06 0.96
N ARG A 233 9.76 5.16 1.34
CA ARG A 233 8.91 4.02 1.70
C ARG A 233 7.50 4.25 1.16
N VAL A 234 6.89 3.19 0.66
CA VAL A 234 5.48 3.16 0.26
C VAL A 234 4.67 2.53 1.37
N THR A 235 3.51 3.10 1.68
CA THR A 235 2.51 2.48 2.56
C THR A 235 1.25 2.25 1.75
N ILE A 236 0.72 1.02 1.74
CA ILE A 236 -0.44 0.67 0.91
C ILE A 236 -1.46 -0.16 1.69
N SER A 237 -2.74 0.15 1.48
CA SER A 237 -3.85 -0.60 2.10
C SER A 237 -4.15 -1.86 1.30
N SER A 238 -4.03 -3.01 1.96
CA SER A 238 -4.37 -4.33 1.41
C SER A 238 -5.86 -4.57 1.30
N THR A 239 -6.67 -3.82 2.05
CA THR A 239 -8.14 -3.97 2.08
C THR A 239 -8.86 -2.95 1.21
N ASP A 240 -8.16 -1.94 0.71
CA ASP A 240 -8.75 -0.96 -0.19
C ASP A 240 -9.07 -1.62 -1.55
N PRO A 241 -10.33 -1.57 -2.01
CA PRO A 241 -10.72 -2.18 -3.28
C PRO A 241 -10.01 -1.56 -4.49
N ARG A 242 -9.50 -0.33 -4.37
CA ARG A 242 -8.75 0.37 -5.42
C ARG A 242 -7.32 -0.16 -5.59
N ASN A 243 -6.80 -0.91 -4.61
CA ASN A 243 -5.43 -1.44 -4.58
C ASN A 243 -5.40 -2.95 -4.84
N GLN A 244 -6.26 -3.48 -5.70
CA GLN A 244 -6.31 -4.92 -5.95
C GLN A 244 -5.81 -5.27 -7.36
N GLY A 245 -5.24 -6.47 -7.51
CA GLY A 245 -4.83 -7.00 -8.82
C GLY A 245 -3.85 -6.09 -9.56
N ALA A 246 -4.18 -5.80 -10.80
CA ALA A 246 -3.38 -4.96 -11.70
C ALA A 246 -3.27 -3.51 -11.24
N GLU A 247 -4.33 -2.97 -10.64
CA GLU A 247 -4.35 -1.62 -10.09
C GLU A 247 -3.34 -1.46 -8.95
N ALA A 248 -3.13 -2.51 -8.16
CA ALA A 248 -2.09 -2.50 -7.13
C ALA A 248 -0.70 -2.25 -7.71
N LEU A 249 -0.41 -2.80 -8.90
CA LEU A 249 0.86 -2.56 -9.57
C LEU A 249 1.00 -1.10 -9.98
N GLU A 250 -0.05 -0.49 -10.57
CA GLU A 250 -0.03 0.94 -10.92
C GLU A 250 0.15 1.82 -9.69
N VAL A 251 -0.60 1.57 -8.62
CA VAL A 251 -0.49 2.35 -7.38
C VAL A 251 0.91 2.23 -6.78
N LEU A 252 1.51 1.04 -6.73
CA LEU A 252 2.88 0.86 -6.23
C LEU A 252 3.90 1.69 -7.00
N PHE A 253 3.83 1.65 -8.34
CA PHE A 253 4.76 2.40 -9.19
C PHE A 253 4.46 3.90 -9.19
N HIS A 254 3.19 4.31 -9.03
CA HIS A 254 2.83 5.70 -8.81
C HIS A 254 3.46 6.23 -7.52
N GLU A 255 3.27 5.51 -6.42
CA GLU A 255 3.83 5.89 -5.13
C GLU A 255 5.38 5.92 -5.17
N ALA A 256 6.01 4.93 -5.76
CA ALA A 256 7.46 4.93 -5.93
C ALA A 256 7.96 6.09 -6.81
N SER A 257 7.16 6.53 -7.78
CA SER A 257 7.49 7.66 -8.67
C SER A 257 7.62 8.98 -7.92
N HIS A 258 6.99 9.15 -6.75
CA HIS A 258 7.23 10.31 -5.89
C HIS A 258 8.70 10.48 -5.51
N GLY A 259 9.44 9.37 -5.35
CA GLY A 259 10.88 9.39 -5.03
C GLY A 259 11.80 9.69 -6.20
N ILE A 260 11.31 9.69 -7.43
CA ILE A 260 12.13 9.86 -8.63
C ILE A 260 11.65 10.96 -9.58
N ALA A 261 10.57 11.66 -9.26
CA ALA A 261 9.96 12.69 -10.12
C ALA A 261 10.58 14.09 -9.95
N GLU A 262 11.63 14.26 -9.15
CA GLU A 262 12.26 15.55 -8.94
C GLU A 262 12.69 16.23 -10.25
N PRO A 263 13.34 15.57 -11.23
CA PRO A 263 13.70 16.21 -12.50
C PRO A 263 12.52 16.81 -13.24
N VAL A 264 11.35 16.16 -13.18
CA VAL A 264 10.09 16.68 -13.75
C VAL A 264 9.66 17.97 -13.06
N GLN A 265 9.66 17.96 -11.71
CA GLN A 265 9.29 19.15 -10.92
C GLN A 265 10.22 20.32 -11.24
N GLN A 266 11.53 20.08 -11.25
CA GLN A 266 12.53 21.09 -11.55
C GLN A 266 12.40 21.63 -12.98
N ALA A 267 12.11 20.77 -13.96
CA ALA A 267 11.89 21.20 -15.34
C ALA A 267 10.65 22.10 -15.45
N ILE A 268 9.52 21.72 -14.80
CA ILE A 268 8.31 22.55 -14.77
C ILE A 268 8.59 23.92 -14.12
N ILE A 269 9.28 23.93 -12.98
CA ILE A 269 9.65 25.17 -12.27
C ILE A 269 10.52 26.06 -13.14
N ARG A 270 11.55 25.50 -13.78
CA ARG A 270 12.47 26.20 -14.66
C ARG A 270 11.73 26.86 -15.83
N GLU A 271 10.85 26.09 -16.51
CA GLU A 271 10.09 26.59 -17.65
C GLU A 271 9.05 27.66 -17.25
N CYS A 272 8.41 27.52 -16.10
CA CYS A 272 7.51 28.55 -15.56
C CYS A 272 8.26 29.86 -15.28
N ARG A 273 9.45 29.79 -14.66
CA ARG A 273 10.28 30.96 -14.38
C ARG A 273 10.74 31.68 -15.64
N GLN A 274 11.20 30.93 -16.67
CA GLN A 274 11.63 31.49 -17.94
C GLN A 274 10.51 32.21 -18.69
N ARG A 275 9.25 31.83 -18.46
CA ARG A 275 8.07 32.40 -19.11
C ARG A 275 7.26 33.35 -18.21
N GLU A 276 7.82 33.68 -17.03
CA GLU A 276 7.15 34.53 -16.05
C GLU A 276 5.74 34.04 -15.66
N LYS A 277 5.54 32.70 -15.66
CA LYS A 277 4.27 32.07 -15.28
C LYS A 277 4.28 31.60 -13.84
N GLY A 278 3.10 31.57 -13.22
CA GLY A 278 2.89 30.95 -11.92
C GLY A 278 3.18 29.44 -11.97
N ILE A 279 3.88 28.92 -10.97
CA ILE A 279 4.20 27.49 -10.87
C ILE A 279 2.93 26.73 -10.50
N PRO A 280 2.46 25.78 -11.35
CA PRO A 280 1.26 24.99 -11.08
C PRO A 280 1.57 24.01 -9.94
N ARG A 281 0.75 24.07 -8.88
CA ARG A 281 0.96 23.28 -7.66
C ARG A 281 1.03 21.79 -7.92
N ASP A 282 0.10 21.26 -8.73
CA ASP A 282 -0.16 19.82 -8.82
C ASP A 282 0.12 19.23 -10.22
N LEU A 283 0.67 20.00 -11.18
CA LEU A 283 0.92 19.51 -12.54
C LEU A 283 1.88 18.32 -12.54
N TRP A 284 2.94 18.37 -11.74
CA TRP A 284 3.89 17.28 -11.61
C TRP A 284 3.22 16.00 -11.07
N HIS A 285 2.28 16.13 -10.12
CA HIS A 285 1.56 15.01 -9.55
C HIS A 285 0.55 14.42 -10.56
N ALA A 286 -0.17 15.28 -11.28
CA ALA A 286 -1.00 14.84 -12.39
C ALA A 286 -0.18 14.11 -13.47
N LEU A 287 1.05 14.57 -13.73
CA LEU A 287 1.96 13.96 -14.71
C LEU A 287 2.41 12.56 -14.26
N ILE A 288 2.78 12.35 -12.98
CA ILE A 288 3.18 11.00 -12.54
C ILE A 288 2.01 10.01 -12.54
N PHE A 289 0.78 10.44 -12.23
CA PHE A 289 -0.41 9.61 -12.43
C PHE A 289 -0.58 9.20 -13.89
N TYR A 290 -0.47 10.17 -14.79
CA TYR A 290 -0.61 9.92 -16.22
C TYR A 290 0.46 8.95 -16.72
N THR A 291 1.71 9.26 -16.42
CA THR A 291 2.88 8.48 -16.88
C THR A 291 2.80 7.04 -16.38
N THR A 292 2.54 6.84 -15.10
CA THR A 292 2.48 5.49 -14.53
C THR A 292 1.35 4.69 -15.17
N GLY A 293 0.18 5.30 -15.34
CA GLY A 293 -0.95 4.66 -16.01
C GLY A 293 -0.64 4.25 -17.44
N GLU A 294 -0.02 5.14 -18.24
CA GLU A 294 0.31 4.85 -19.64
C GLU A 294 1.44 3.81 -19.78
N VAL A 295 2.41 3.80 -18.87
CA VAL A 295 3.50 2.81 -18.84
C VAL A 295 2.97 1.42 -18.46
N ILE A 296 1.97 1.35 -17.58
CA ILE A 296 1.40 0.08 -17.09
C ILE A 296 0.31 -0.45 -18.02
N ARG A 297 -0.40 0.41 -18.71
CA ARG A 297 -1.49 0.02 -19.62
C ARG A 297 -1.11 -1.12 -20.59
N PRO A 298 -0.01 -1.07 -21.38
CA PRO A 298 0.34 -2.14 -22.30
C PRO A 298 0.75 -3.44 -21.59
N VAL A 299 1.29 -3.35 -20.38
CA VAL A 299 1.75 -4.51 -19.60
C VAL A 299 0.58 -5.35 -19.07
N ILE A 300 -0.55 -4.69 -18.74
CA ILE A 300 -1.72 -5.33 -18.13
C ILE A 300 -2.80 -5.63 -19.17
N SER A 301 -2.87 -4.86 -20.26
CA SER A 301 -3.82 -5.14 -21.34
C SER A 301 -3.56 -6.52 -21.92
N SER A 302 -4.58 -7.36 -21.95
CA SER A 302 -4.49 -8.71 -22.51
C SER A 302 -5.22 -8.80 -23.85
N THR A 303 -4.55 -9.42 -24.81
CA THR A 303 -5.19 -9.80 -26.09
C THR A 303 -5.36 -11.32 -26.09
N THR A 304 -6.59 -11.77 -26.20
CA THR A 304 -6.91 -13.19 -26.33
C THR A 304 -7.48 -13.47 -27.71
N THR A 305 -7.06 -14.58 -28.32
CA THR A 305 -7.63 -15.10 -29.55
C THR A 305 -8.40 -16.38 -29.21
N ASP A 306 -9.69 -16.44 -29.52
CA ASP A 306 -10.50 -17.63 -29.30
C ASP A 306 -10.25 -18.69 -30.39
N ASN A 307 -10.82 -19.87 -30.21
CA ASN A 307 -10.68 -20.99 -31.14
C ASN A 307 -11.29 -20.73 -32.55
N SER A 308 -12.05 -19.64 -32.70
CA SER A 308 -12.61 -19.20 -34.00
C SER A 308 -11.71 -18.17 -34.70
N GLY A 309 -10.58 -17.79 -34.09
CA GLY A 309 -9.68 -16.76 -34.60
C GLY A 309 -10.13 -15.33 -34.28
N ARG A 310 -11.15 -15.16 -33.43
CA ARG A 310 -11.62 -13.84 -33.00
C ARG A 310 -10.69 -13.28 -31.94
N VAL A 311 -10.13 -12.12 -32.23
CA VAL A 311 -9.25 -11.37 -31.32
C VAL A 311 -10.11 -10.50 -30.40
N SER A 312 -9.97 -10.68 -29.09
CA SER A 312 -10.56 -9.83 -28.07
C SER A 312 -9.43 -9.18 -27.25
N THR A 313 -9.40 -7.87 -27.22
CA THR A 313 -8.43 -7.09 -26.41
C THR A 313 -9.18 -6.48 -25.23
N THR A 314 -8.78 -6.86 -24.02
CA THR A 314 -9.23 -6.18 -22.80
C THR A 314 -8.21 -5.08 -22.51
N SER A 315 -8.59 -3.84 -22.77
CA SER A 315 -7.75 -2.68 -22.51
C SER A 315 -7.83 -2.30 -21.01
N TYR A 316 -6.68 -2.14 -20.40
CA TYR A 316 -6.60 -1.59 -19.03
C TYR A 316 -6.92 -0.09 -19.03
N THR A 317 -7.77 0.32 -18.10
CA THR A 317 -8.05 1.74 -17.84
C THR A 317 -7.20 2.21 -16.66
N PRO A 318 -6.27 3.17 -16.85
CA PRO A 318 -5.42 3.70 -15.80
C PRO A 318 -6.23 4.17 -14.57
N TYR A 319 -5.64 3.95 -13.39
CA TYR A 319 -6.24 4.27 -12.10
C TYR A 319 -6.81 5.70 -12.04
N ALA A 320 -6.03 6.69 -12.42
CA ALA A 320 -6.45 8.10 -12.34
C ALA A 320 -7.65 8.44 -13.26
N ILE A 321 -7.80 7.74 -14.38
CA ILE A 321 -8.96 7.86 -15.29
C ILE A 321 -10.16 7.16 -14.67
N ARG A 322 -9.99 5.91 -14.22
CA ARG A 322 -11.08 5.10 -13.65
C ARG A 322 -11.66 5.72 -12.38
N GLU A 323 -10.81 6.24 -11.51
CA GLU A 323 -11.22 6.88 -10.25
C GLU A 323 -11.64 8.36 -10.43
N GLY A 324 -11.64 8.89 -11.65
CA GLY A 324 -12.05 10.26 -11.91
C GLY A 324 -11.18 11.31 -11.23
N ILE A 325 -9.87 11.04 -11.06
CA ILE A 325 -8.97 11.96 -10.34
C ILE A 325 -8.83 13.28 -11.10
N TYR A 326 -8.72 13.23 -12.42
CA TYR A 326 -8.58 14.43 -13.23
C TYR A 326 -9.82 15.34 -13.17
N GLN A 327 -11.02 14.78 -13.03
CA GLN A 327 -12.28 15.56 -12.92
C GLN A 327 -12.40 16.32 -11.59
N ARG A 328 -11.48 16.10 -10.65
CA ARG A 328 -11.43 16.81 -9.36
C ARG A 328 -10.59 18.10 -9.39
N GLY A 329 -10.57 18.78 -10.54
CA GLY A 329 -9.88 20.05 -10.73
C GLY A 329 -8.61 19.96 -11.59
N TRP A 330 -8.32 18.80 -12.19
CA TRP A 330 -7.16 18.58 -13.06
C TRP A 330 -7.51 18.35 -14.53
N ASP A 331 -8.75 18.64 -14.96
CA ASP A 331 -9.18 18.46 -16.35
C ASP A 331 -8.28 19.18 -17.35
N ARG A 332 -7.80 20.37 -16.99
CA ARG A 332 -6.84 21.12 -17.80
C ARG A 332 -5.52 20.37 -17.91
N TYR A 333 -5.02 19.79 -16.82
CA TYR A 333 -3.77 19.03 -16.83
C TYR A 333 -3.89 17.79 -17.71
N LEU A 334 -5.00 17.06 -17.63
CA LEU A 334 -5.21 15.90 -18.51
C LEU A 334 -5.11 16.28 -19.98
N LYS A 335 -5.71 17.41 -20.40
CA LYS A 335 -5.60 17.90 -21.79
C LYS A 335 -4.16 18.21 -22.17
N LEU A 336 -3.40 18.88 -21.29
CA LEU A 336 -1.99 19.19 -21.53
C LEU A 336 -1.14 17.92 -21.62
N LEU A 337 -1.36 16.97 -20.75
CA LEU A 337 -0.65 15.69 -20.73
C LEU A 337 -0.92 14.89 -21.99
N THR A 338 -2.19 14.76 -22.38
CA THR A 338 -2.55 14.05 -23.62
C THR A 338 -1.97 14.74 -24.87
N GLN A 339 -1.97 16.07 -24.90
CA GLN A 339 -1.54 16.83 -26.08
C GLN A 339 -0.02 16.93 -26.22
N PHE A 340 0.72 17.08 -25.12
CA PHE A 340 2.14 17.42 -25.15
C PHE A 340 3.04 16.37 -24.50
N TRP A 341 2.57 15.69 -23.44
CA TRP A 341 3.35 14.67 -22.74
C TRP A 341 3.25 13.29 -23.39
N GLN A 342 2.05 12.91 -23.89
CA GLN A 342 1.87 11.63 -24.60
C GLN A 342 2.82 11.48 -25.81
N PRO A 343 3.01 12.49 -26.68
CA PRO A 343 4.00 12.38 -27.75
C PRO A 343 5.43 12.09 -27.27
N TYR A 344 5.82 12.58 -26.08
CA TYR A 344 7.10 12.22 -25.48
C TYR A 344 7.14 10.76 -25.03
N LEU A 345 6.08 10.26 -24.42
CA LEU A 345 5.98 8.84 -24.04
C LEU A 345 6.06 7.92 -25.26
N ASP A 346 5.53 8.36 -26.40
CA ASP A 346 5.53 7.65 -27.68
C ASP A 346 6.85 7.81 -28.46
N GLY A 347 7.82 8.58 -27.95
CA GLY A 347 9.10 8.83 -28.62
C GLY A 347 9.05 9.86 -29.74
N ASN A 348 7.95 10.61 -29.88
CA ASN A 348 7.72 11.61 -30.94
C ASN A 348 8.08 13.05 -30.49
N SER A 349 8.57 13.24 -29.30
CA SER A 349 9.00 14.53 -28.73
C SER A 349 10.13 14.31 -27.73
N THR A 350 10.84 15.38 -27.39
CA THR A 350 11.83 15.34 -26.30
C THR A 350 11.20 15.70 -24.97
N PHE A 351 11.86 15.34 -23.87
CA PHE A 351 11.45 15.71 -22.51
C PHE A 351 11.27 17.23 -22.35
N ASP A 352 12.30 18.00 -22.76
CA ASP A 352 12.29 19.45 -22.60
C ASP A 352 11.21 20.10 -23.47
N ASP A 353 11.01 19.64 -24.71
CA ASP A 353 9.95 20.18 -25.60
C ASP A 353 8.55 19.89 -25.03
N ALA A 354 8.32 18.69 -24.50
CA ALA A 354 7.04 18.33 -23.88
C ALA A 354 6.73 19.23 -22.67
N ILE A 355 7.70 19.41 -21.75
CA ILE A 355 7.54 20.29 -20.59
C ILE A 355 7.33 21.75 -21.03
N ALA A 356 8.15 22.25 -21.98
CA ALA A 356 8.06 23.62 -22.48
C ALA A 356 6.69 23.92 -23.09
N ARG A 357 6.13 23.01 -23.89
CA ARG A 357 4.79 23.15 -24.49
C ARG A 357 3.68 23.08 -23.45
N MET A 358 3.74 22.16 -22.51
CA MET A 358 2.77 22.08 -21.41
C MET A 358 2.75 23.38 -20.62
N VAL A 359 3.92 23.90 -20.23
CA VAL A 359 4.01 25.15 -19.47
C VAL A 359 3.56 26.35 -20.32
N SER A 360 3.88 26.38 -21.61
CA SER A 360 3.42 27.47 -22.51
C SER A 360 1.90 27.53 -22.61
N ALA A 361 1.21 26.40 -22.53
CA ALA A 361 -0.24 26.28 -22.64
C ALA A 361 -0.99 26.40 -21.30
N LEU A 362 -0.27 26.53 -20.15
CA LEU A 362 -0.84 26.91 -18.87
C LEU A 362 -1.30 28.38 -18.94
#